data_6f61f42d8a09eead4945c67adca3b95c
#
_entry.id   6f61f42d8a09eead4945c67adca3b95c
#
_cell.length_a   1.000
_cell.length_b   1.000
_cell.length_c   1.000
_cell.angle_alpha   90.00
_cell.angle_beta   90.00
_cell.angle_gamma   90.00
#
_symmetry.space_group_name_H-M   'P 1'
#
loop_
_entity.id
_entity.type
_entity.pdbx_description
1 polymer ?
#
loop_
_entity_poly.entity_id
_entity_poly.type
_entity_poly.pdbx_seq_one_letter_code
_entity_poly.pdbx_strand_id
1 'polypeptide(L)'
;MHDDGRIGVVAALVRSAFLVDAVYADSGREHGLTPQQGQLLCVLLAQPYGMTELGAMLGLAKSSLTGLVDRSERNGLVRREPDTQDARAVRVALTPRGSTLAERFYAETCRRIENLSAGLGAAERDTLAELLGSIVRDNEVPAIFREPDEGAPADAT
;
A
#
# COMPACT_ATOMS: atom_id res chain seq x y z
N MET A 1 -39.96 -11.52 3.02
CA MET A 1 -39.19 -10.50 2.32
C MET A 1 -37.81 -11.12 2.06
N HIS A 2 -37.56 -11.55 0.84
CA HIS A 2 -36.25 -12.11 0.48
C HIS A 2 -35.28 -10.95 0.36
N ASP A 3 -34.37 -10.89 1.29
CA ASP A 3 -33.17 -10.07 1.14
C ASP A 3 -32.38 -10.68 -0.02
N ASP A 4 -32.41 -10.03 -1.16
CA ASP A 4 -31.88 -10.53 -2.45
C ASP A 4 -30.32 -10.52 -2.47
N GLY A 5 -29.67 -10.53 -1.31
CA GLY A 5 -28.22 -10.56 -1.16
C GLY A 5 -27.51 -9.32 -1.73
N ARG A 6 -28.27 -8.34 -2.20
CA ARG A 6 -27.75 -7.11 -2.78
C ARG A 6 -27.33 -6.14 -1.70
N ILE A 7 -26.04 -5.90 -1.60
CA ILE A 7 -25.51 -4.81 -0.78
C ILE A 7 -25.35 -3.55 -1.63
N GLY A 8 -25.65 -2.38 -1.04
CA GLY A 8 -25.45 -1.10 -1.71
C GLY A 8 -23.96 -0.72 -1.78
N VAL A 9 -23.64 0.29 -2.59
CA VAL A 9 -22.27 0.74 -2.84
C VAL A 9 -21.52 1.10 -1.55
N VAL A 10 -22.18 1.72 -0.58
CA VAL A 10 -21.57 2.08 0.70
C VAL A 10 -21.09 0.86 1.46
N ALA A 11 -21.98 -0.13 1.66
CA ALA A 11 -21.64 -1.36 2.34
C ALA A 11 -20.60 -2.18 1.57
N ALA A 12 -20.67 -2.19 0.25
CA ALA A 12 -19.69 -2.86 -0.60
C ALA A 12 -18.31 -2.27 -0.43
N LEU A 13 -18.16 -0.96 -0.52
CA LEU A 13 -16.87 -0.28 -0.34
C LEU A 13 -16.31 -0.49 1.07
N VAL A 14 -17.13 -0.27 2.10
CA VAL A 14 -16.67 -0.43 3.49
C VAL A 14 -16.23 -1.88 3.77
N ARG A 15 -17.04 -2.86 3.39
CA ARG A 15 -16.71 -4.27 3.61
C ARG A 15 -15.51 -4.73 2.77
N SER A 16 -15.35 -4.19 1.55
CA SER A 16 -14.15 -4.45 0.74
C SER A 16 -12.89 -3.93 1.40
N ALA A 17 -12.95 -2.75 2.03
CA ALA A 17 -11.82 -2.22 2.80
C ALA A 17 -11.44 -3.15 3.96
N PHE A 18 -12.42 -3.69 4.71
CA PHE A 18 -12.15 -4.69 5.76
C PHE A 18 -11.51 -5.97 5.21
N LEU A 19 -11.93 -6.43 4.03
CA LEU A 19 -11.32 -7.59 3.39
C LEU A 19 -9.85 -7.34 3.03
N VAL A 20 -9.54 -6.18 2.48
CA VAL A 20 -8.17 -5.79 2.15
C VAL A 20 -7.31 -5.65 3.41
N ASP A 21 -7.83 -5.01 4.45
CA ASP A 21 -7.14 -4.89 5.74
C ASP A 21 -6.82 -6.25 6.35
N ALA A 22 -7.75 -7.21 6.26
CA ALA A 22 -7.53 -8.58 6.72
C ALA A 22 -6.40 -9.27 5.93
N VAL A 23 -6.32 -9.04 4.62
CA VAL A 23 -5.22 -9.57 3.79
C VAL A 23 -3.88 -9.00 4.23
N TYR A 24 -3.79 -7.69 4.47
CA TYR A 24 -2.56 -7.07 4.99
C TYR A 24 -2.15 -7.65 6.34
N ALA A 25 -3.10 -7.87 7.23
CA ALA A 25 -2.84 -8.45 8.54
C ALA A 25 -2.32 -9.90 8.41
N ASP A 26 -2.93 -10.70 7.56
CA ASP A 26 -2.53 -12.10 7.33
C ASP A 26 -1.15 -12.21 6.67
N SER A 27 -0.91 -11.45 5.61
CA SER A 27 0.40 -11.37 4.96
C SER A 27 1.47 -10.85 5.92
N GLY A 28 1.13 -9.85 6.74
CA GLY A 28 2.03 -9.30 7.76
C GLY A 28 2.47 -10.34 8.77
N ARG A 29 1.53 -11.13 9.29
CA ARG A 29 1.85 -12.19 10.26
C ARG A 29 2.83 -13.21 9.70
N GLU A 30 2.69 -13.61 8.44
CA GLU A 30 3.62 -14.56 7.81
C GLU A 30 5.02 -13.99 7.61
N HIS A 31 5.15 -12.68 7.47
CA HIS A 31 6.42 -12.02 7.22
C HIS A 31 7.00 -11.30 8.46
N GLY A 32 6.35 -11.43 9.61
CA GLY A 32 6.77 -10.74 10.83
C GLY A 32 6.60 -9.23 10.79
N LEU A 33 5.62 -8.74 10.02
CA LEU A 33 5.31 -7.33 9.82
C LEU A 33 3.95 -6.98 10.41
N THR A 34 3.84 -5.78 10.97
CA THR A 34 2.52 -5.17 11.20
C THR A 34 1.93 -4.73 9.85
N PRO A 35 0.59 -4.59 9.73
CA PRO A 35 -0.02 -4.08 8.50
C PRO A 35 0.58 -2.75 8.04
N GLN A 36 0.84 -1.82 8.96
CA GLN A 36 1.46 -0.53 8.66
C GLN A 36 2.90 -0.65 8.17
N GLN A 37 3.70 -1.54 8.75
CA GLN A 37 5.03 -1.83 8.25
C GLN A 37 4.98 -2.39 6.83
N GLY A 38 4.07 -3.31 6.55
CA GLY A 38 3.85 -3.84 5.21
C GLY A 38 3.51 -2.74 4.21
N GLN A 39 2.60 -1.84 4.56
CA GLN A 39 2.24 -0.70 3.71
C GLN A 39 3.43 0.24 3.47
N LEU A 40 4.20 0.56 4.50
CA LEU A 40 5.42 1.37 4.37
C LEU A 40 6.42 0.74 3.41
N LEU A 41 6.68 -0.55 3.55
CA LEU A 41 7.62 -1.26 2.66
C LEU A 41 7.13 -1.26 1.21
N CYS A 42 5.85 -1.48 0.97
CA CYS A 42 5.27 -1.45 -0.38
C CYS A 42 5.40 -0.08 -1.03
N VAL A 43 5.17 1.00 -0.29
CA VAL A 43 5.36 2.37 -0.79
C VAL A 43 6.82 2.62 -1.17
N LEU A 44 7.75 2.18 -0.34
CA LEU A 44 9.18 2.38 -0.54
C LEU A 44 9.79 1.48 -1.64
N LEU A 45 9.08 0.47 -2.12
CA LEU A 45 9.53 -0.32 -3.27
C LEU A 45 9.68 0.53 -4.53
N ALA A 46 8.85 1.56 -4.70
CA ALA A 46 8.90 2.44 -5.85
C ALA A 46 10.16 3.32 -5.83
N GLN A 47 10.40 3.97 -4.70
CA GLN A 47 11.54 4.88 -4.49
C GLN A 47 11.60 5.32 -3.02
N PRO A 48 12.72 5.91 -2.57
CA PRO A 48 12.77 6.61 -1.29
C PRO A 48 11.84 7.83 -1.27
N TYR A 49 11.30 8.13 -0.10
CA TYR A 49 10.41 9.28 0.11
C TYR A 49 10.80 10.05 1.37
N GLY A 50 10.57 11.37 1.36
CA GLY A 50 10.64 12.20 2.55
C GLY A 50 9.52 11.91 3.55
N MET A 51 9.69 12.33 4.80
CA MET A 51 8.72 12.06 5.88
C MET A 51 7.36 12.71 5.61
N THR A 52 7.32 13.92 5.07
CA THR A 52 6.05 14.61 4.75
C THR A 52 5.25 13.86 3.70
N GLU A 53 5.90 13.43 2.62
CA GLU A 53 5.26 12.64 1.56
C GLU A 53 4.74 11.30 2.08
N LEU A 54 5.55 10.58 2.86
CA LEU A 54 5.14 9.30 3.47
C LEU A 54 3.93 9.47 4.38
N GLY A 55 3.90 10.51 5.19
CA GLY A 55 2.75 10.82 6.05
C GLY A 55 1.47 11.03 5.26
N ALA A 56 1.55 11.77 4.16
CA ALA A 56 0.42 12.00 3.26
C ALA A 56 -0.02 10.69 2.58
N MET A 57 0.92 9.90 2.07
CA MET A 57 0.62 8.64 1.37
C MET A 57 0.00 7.60 2.29
N LEU A 58 0.48 7.48 3.51
CA LEU A 58 0.02 6.48 4.48
C LEU A 58 -1.14 6.98 5.37
N GLY A 59 -1.52 8.25 5.25
CA GLY A 59 -2.56 8.84 6.08
C GLY A 59 -2.18 8.90 7.56
N LEU A 60 -0.91 9.10 7.88
CA LEU A 60 -0.38 9.09 9.23
C LEU A 60 0.04 10.49 9.70
N ALA A 61 -0.26 10.81 10.96
CA ALA A 61 0.31 11.96 11.64
C ALA A 61 1.82 11.80 11.80
N LYS A 62 2.55 12.92 11.91
CA LYS A 62 4.01 12.95 12.00
C LYS A 62 4.57 12.06 13.11
N SER A 63 3.96 12.06 14.29
CA SER A 63 4.41 11.24 15.43
C SER A 63 4.23 9.74 15.18
N SER A 64 3.10 9.35 14.58
CA SER A 64 2.82 7.95 14.22
C SER A 64 3.78 7.45 13.15
N LEU A 65 4.05 8.26 12.13
CA LEU A 65 5.00 7.94 11.09
C LEU A 65 6.42 7.82 11.63
N THR A 66 6.86 8.75 12.48
CA THR A 66 8.18 8.70 13.12
C THR A 66 8.36 7.39 13.90
N GLY A 67 7.36 7.00 14.69
CA GLY A 67 7.38 5.73 15.43
C GLY A 67 7.43 4.51 14.52
N LEU A 68 6.69 4.53 13.41
CA LEU A 68 6.70 3.45 12.41
C LEU A 68 8.08 3.31 11.74
N VAL A 69 8.66 4.43 11.32
CA VAL A 69 9.99 4.46 10.69
C VAL A 69 11.07 4.03 11.69
N ASP A 70 11.01 4.49 12.94
CA ASP A 70 11.96 4.10 13.99
C ASP A 70 11.95 2.58 14.24
N ARG A 71 10.77 1.99 14.32
CA ARG A 71 10.63 0.53 14.51
C ARG A 71 11.15 -0.24 13.29
N SER A 72 10.85 0.23 12.09
CA SER A 72 11.29 -0.39 10.85
C SER A 72 12.80 -0.27 10.65
N GLU A 73 13.41 0.83 11.09
CA GLU A 73 14.86 1.02 11.09
C GLU A 73 15.54 0.10 12.10
N ARG A 74 15.01 -0.02 13.31
CA ARG A 74 15.52 -0.98 14.31
C ARG A 74 15.45 -2.42 13.85
N ASN A 75 14.43 -2.77 13.05
CA ASN A 75 14.30 -4.09 12.45
C ASN A 75 15.20 -4.30 11.22
N GLY A 76 15.97 -3.29 10.83
CA GLY A 76 16.89 -3.35 9.69
C GLY A 76 16.20 -3.34 8.33
N LEU A 77 14.97 -2.84 8.24
CA LEU A 77 14.17 -2.87 7.01
C LEU A 77 14.27 -1.56 6.21
N VAL A 78 14.44 -0.45 6.91
CA VAL A 78 14.59 0.86 6.30
C VAL A 78 15.79 1.59 6.90
N ARG A 79 16.24 2.62 6.21
CA ARG A 79 17.26 3.56 6.67
C ARG A 79 16.85 4.98 6.35
N ARG A 80 17.30 5.91 7.19
CA ARG A 80 17.24 7.33 6.87
C ARG A 80 18.51 7.71 6.11
N GLU A 81 18.34 8.48 5.05
CA GLU A 81 19.46 9.00 4.26
C GLU A 81 19.21 10.46 3.88
N PRO A 82 20.27 11.24 3.57
CA PRO A 82 20.07 12.59 3.07
C PRO A 82 19.33 12.58 1.74
N ASP A 83 18.46 13.57 1.54
CA ASP A 83 17.82 13.79 0.25
C ASP A 83 18.88 14.18 -0.79
N THR A 84 18.70 13.70 -2.03
CA THR A 84 19.66 13.96 -3.11
C THR A 84 19.66 15.41 -3.60
N GLN A 85 18.57 16.13 -3.39
CA GLN A 85 18.39 17.53 -3.83
C GLN A 85 18.54 18.54 -2.70
N ASP A 86 18.29 18.14 -1.45
CA ASP A 86 18.45 18.97 -0.27
C ASP A 86 19.11 18.14 0.85
N ALA A 87 20.40 18.37 1.08
CA ALA A 87 21.18 17.68 2.10
C ALA A 87 20.67 17.92 3.55
N ARG A 88 19.81 18.91 3.77
CA ARG A 88 19.17 19.19 5.06
C ARG A 88 17.93 18.34 5.29
N ALA A 89 17.30 17.86 4.23
CA ALA A 89 16.15 16.99 4.29
C ALA A 89 16.57 15.52 4.40
N VAL A 90 15.73 14.73 5.06
CA VAL A 90 15.92 13.29 5.25
C VAL A 90 14.83 12.56 4.49
N ARG A 91 15.22 11.51 3.79
CA ARG A 91 14.29 10.58 3.16
C ARG A 91 14.48 9.18 3.74
N VAL A 92 13.45 8.37 3.59
CA VAL A 92 13.45 6.97 4.05
C VAL A 92 13.59 6.06 2.83
N ALA A 93 14.50 5.11 2.92
CA ALA A 93 14.77 4.14 1.86
C ALA A 93 14.76 2.72 2.43
N LEU A 94 14.48 1.74 1.60
CA LEU A 94 14.66 0.33 1.95
C LEU A 94 16.14 -0.02 2.08
N THR A 95 16.46 -0.84 3.07
CA THR A 95 17.73 -1.57 3.10
C THR A 95 17.66 -2.75 2.11
N PRO A 96 18.79 -3.40 1.74
CA PRO A 96 18.73 -4.63 0.94
C PRO A 96 17.83 -5.71 1.55
N ARG A 97 17.88 -5.89 2.87
CA ARG A 97 16.98 -6.80 3.59
C ARG A 97 15.53 -6.37 3.50
N GLY A 98 15.26 -5.08 3.68
CA GLY A 98 13.93 -4.50 3.56
C GLY A 98 13.37 -4.66 2.15
N SER A 99 14.19 -4.48 1.13
CA SER A 99 13.80 -4.66 -0.28
C SER A 99 13.38 -6.10 -0.56
N THR A 100 14.17 -7.07 -0.13
CA THR A 100 13.85 -8.51 -0.29
C THR A 100 12.54 -8.86 0.41
N LEU A 101 12.36 -8.40 1.64
CA LEU A 101 11.14 -8.66 2.41
C LEU A 101 9.92 -7.95 1.79
N ALA A 102 10.09 -6.72 1.34
CA ALA A 102 9.04 -5.95 0.68
C ALA A 102 8.54 -6.63 -0.59
N GLU A 103 9.43 -7.15 -1.42
CA GLU A 103 9.09 -7.88 -2.64
C GLU A 103 8.28 -9.15 -2.33
N ARG A 104 8.68 -9.91 -1.34
CA ARG A 104 7.95 -11.11 -0.90
C ARG A 104 6.58 -10.78 -0.34
N PHE A 105 6.53 -9.79 0.54
CA PHE A 105 5.28 -9.30 1.12
C PHE A 105 4.32 -8.79 0.05
N TYR A 106 4.83 -8.00 -0.89
CA TYR A 106 4.05 -7.47 -2.01
C TYR A 106 3.46 -8.60 -2.87
N ALA A 107 4.29 -9.55 -3.31
CA ALA A 107 3.85 -10.66 -4.14
C ALA A 107 2.77 -11.51 -3.47
N GLU A 108 2.95 -11.83 -2.20
CA GLU A 108 1.98 -12.60 -1.41
C GLU A 108 0.68 -11.82 -1.20
N THR A 109 0.77 -10.54 -0.91
CA THR A 109 -0.40 -9.66 -0.72
C THR A 109 -1.18 -9.52 -2.02
N CYS A 110 -0.51 -9.31 -3.16
CA CYS A 110 -1.15 -9.30 -4.48
C CYS A 110 -1.94 -10.58 -4.72
N ARG A 111 -1.30 -11.72 -4.55
CA ARG A 111 -1.93 -13.04 -4.75
C ARG A 111 -3.19 -13.22 -3.89
N ARG A 112 -3.14 -12.80 -2.64
CA ARG A 112 -4.29 -12.89 -1.72
C ARG A 112 -5.41 -11.93 -2.10
N ILE A 113 -5.09 -10.71 -2.53
CA ILE A 113 -6.09 -9.73 -3.00
C ILE A 113 -6.74 -10.22 -4.29
N GLU A 114 -5.96 -10.71 -5.25
CA GLU A 114 -6.51 -11.31 -6.48
C GLU A 114 -7.50 -12.44 -6.16
N ASN A 115 -7.21 -13.25 -5.18
CA ASN A 115 -8.06 -14.35 -4.75
C ASN A 115 -9.42 -13.90 -4.20
N LEU A 116 -9.54 -12.67 -3.69
CA LEU A 116 -10.82 -12.12 -3.24
C LEU A 116 -11.83 -12.02 -4.38
N SER A 117 -11.37 -11.82 -5.60
CA SER A 117 -12.21 -11.72 -6.80
C SER A 117 -12.23 -13.01 -7.63
N ALA A 118 -11.81 -14.14 -7.08
CA ALA A 118 -11.71 -15.42 -7.81
C ALA A 118 -13.07 -15.92 -8.33
N GLY A 119 -14.18 -15.53 -7.70
CA GLY A 119 -15.52 -15.86 -8.14
C GLY A 119 -16.05 -15.06 -9.33
N LEU A 120 -15.30 -14.02 -9.76
CA LEU A 120 -15.67 -13.18 -10.89
C LEU A 120 -15.01 -13.68 -12.18
N GLY A 121 -15.73 -13.56 -13.31
CA GLY A 121 -15.15 -13.76 -14.64
C GLY A 121 -14.14 -12.64 -15.00
N ALA A 122 -13.32 -12.86 -16.05
CA ALA A 122 -12.32 -11.90 -16.48
C ALA A 122 -12.93 -10.53 -16.83
N ALA A 123 -14.01 -10.49 -17.60
CA ALA A 123 -14.68 -9.23 -17.97
C ALA A 123 -15.28 -8.51 -16.75
N GLU A 124 -15.78 -9.25 -15.77
CA GLU A 124 -16.30 -8.68 -14.52
C GLU A 124 -15.20 -8.07 -13.66
N ARG A 125 -14.01 -8.71 -13.60
CA ARG A 125 -12.84 -8.17 -12.91
C ARG A 125 -12.34 -6.90 -13.58
N ASP A 126 -12.28 -6.86 -14.90
CA ASP A 126 -11.89 -5.66 -15.65
C ASP A 126 -12.85 -4.49 -15.38
N THR A 127 -14.15 -4.76 -15.42
CA THR A 127 -15.18 -3.76 -15.09
C THR A 127 -15.03 -3.26 -13.65
N LEU A 128 -14.81 -4.16 -12.69
CA LEU A 128 -14.60 -3.79 -11.29
C LEU A 128 -13.35 -2.90 -11.15
N ALA A 129 -12.25 -3.24 -11.81
CA ALA A 129 -11.02 -2.46 -11.80
C ALA A 129 -11.23 -1.06 -12.37
N GLU A 130 -11.96 -0.93 -13.48
CA GLU A 130 -12.30 0.36 -14.09
C GLU A 130 -13.14 1.25 -13.15
N LEU A 131 -14.18 0.67 -12.53
CA LEU A 131 -15.08 1.40 -11.64
C LEU A 131 -14.37 1.84 -10.35
N LEU A 132 -13.63 0.95 -9.71
CA LEU A 132 -12.83 1.28 -8.54
C LEU A 132 -11.72 2.28 -8.88
N GLY A 133 -11.09 2.12 -10.04
CA GLY A 133 -10.08 3.04 -10.55
C GLY A 133 -10.61 4.47 -10.73
N SER A 134 -11.86 4.61 -11.19
CA SER A 134 -12.51 5.92 -11.26
C SER A 134 -12.69 6.54 -9.89
N ILE A 135 -13.18 5.76 -8.91
CA ILE A 135 -13.34 6.24 -7.53
C ILE A 135 -11.99 6.69 -6.95
N VAL A 136 -10.94 5.93 -7.17
CA VAL A 136 -9.58 6.23 -6.68
C VAL A 136 -9.08 7.55 -7.28
N ARG A 137 -9.24 7.75 -8.59
CA ARG A 137 -8.82 8.99 -9.28
C ARG A 137 -9.63 10.20 -8.82
N ASP A 138 -10.95 10.05 -8.72
CA ASP A 138 -11.84 11.15 -8.33
C ASP A 138 -11.59 11.63 -6.89
N ASN A 139 -11.02 10.77 -6.04
CA ASN A 139 -10.68 11.08 -4.65
C ASN A 139 -9.19 11.32 -4.42
N GLU A 140 -8.40 11.47 -5.49
CA GLU A 140 -6.99 11.84 -5.46
C GLU A 140 -6.15 10.95 -4.52
N VAL A 141 -6.47 9.65 -4.47
CA VAL A 141 -5.74 8.69 -3.63
C VAL A 141 -4.28 8.61 -4.11
N PRO A 142 -3.30 8.76 -3.21
CA PRO A 142 -1.89 8.62 -3.58
C PRO A 142 -1.59 7.24 -4.20
N ALA A 143 -0.59 7.19 -5.08
CA ALA A 143 -0.18 5.96 -5.74
C ALA A 143 0.59 5.04 -4.77
N ILE A 144 -0.14 4.50 -3.82
CA ILE A 144 0.33 3.45 -2.90
C ILE A 144 0.07 2.08 -3.53
N PHE A 145 0.89 1.09 -3.21
CA PHE A 145 0.71 -0.27 -3.70
C PHE A 145 0.56 -0.34 -5.23
N ARG A 146 1.59 0.10 -5.95
CA ARG A 146 1.57 0.14 -7.41
C ARG A 146 1.70 -1.23 -8.04
N GLU A 147 0.89 -1.47 -9.06
CA GLU A 147 1.05 -2.62 -9.94
C GLU A 147 2.19 -2.40 -10.95
N PRO A 148 2.82 -3.48 -11.45
CA PRO A 148 3.95 -3.36 -12.38
C PRO A 148 3.64 -2.56 -13.66
N ASP A 149 2.39 -2.60 -14.10
CA ASP A 149 1.91 -1.93 -15.32
C ASP A 149 1.48 -0.47 -15.10
N GLU A 150 1.42 -0.02 -13.85
CA GLU A 150 1.18 1.39 -13.55
C GLU A 150 2.47 2.17 -13.79
N GLY A 151 2.50 2.98 -14.83
CA GLY A 151 3.65 3.80 -15.19
C GLY A 151 4.19 4.63 -14.03
N ALA A 152 5.47 4.98 -14.10
CA ALA A 152 6.08 5.89 -13.12
C ALA A 152 5.27 7.19 -13.02
N PRO A 153 5.19 7.83 -11.82
CA PRO A 153 4.46 9.08 -11.70
C PRO A 153 5.05 10.08 -12.69
N ALA A 154 4.16 10.69 -13.45
CA ALA A 154 4.51 11.82 -14.30
C ALA A 154 4.73 13.05 -13.42
N ASP A 155 5.76 13.05 -12.58
CA ASP A 155 6.28 14.28 -11.98
C ASP A 155 7.39 13.95 -10.99
N ALA A 156 8.60 13.89 -11.52
CA ALA A 156 9.80 14.22 -10.78
C ALA A 156 10.48 15.36 -11.56
N THR A 157 9.80 16.53 -11.57
CA THR A 157 10.45 17.77 -12.02
C THR A 157 10.48 18.75 -10.86
#